data_7d45a39f42c2bc05a5c3f49b15bbc37e
#
_entry.id   7d45a39f42c2bc05a5c3f49b15bbc37e
#
_cell.length_a   1.000
_cell.length_b   1.000
_cell.length_c   1.000
_cell.angle_alpha   90.00
_cell.angle_beta   90.00
_cell.angle_gamma   90.00
#
_symmetry.space_group_name_H-M   'P 1'
#
loop_
_entity.id
_entity.type
_entity.pdbx_description
1 polymer ?
#
loop_
_entity_poly.entity_id
_entity_poly.type
_entity_poly.pdbx_seq_one_letter_code
_entity_poly.pdbx_strand_id
1 'polypeptide(L)'
;MLLCTLREFCHNYSMNNLAQAYLPHFVVMFIYLAVAADFWRGAKTVASEHSLKLHTTMIALGLAIHGWLLYQDIFANGFNLGFFNALSLIFWLTVLIYWLTNLTHKLDSLQAFVLPPAALFALLPAFEVSNHYLPQASQPLFMAHIGIALIAYSLFTFAALHALLMTIAERSLHNKPTLIKLPSFPPLMVMEGLLFRVITLGFVLLTITLISGMFFSEQLYGRPLEFTHKIVFSIASWLIYGWLLFGRYQYGWRGKKAINITLIGFVLLLLAYVGSKFILQVLLHR
;
A
#
# COMPACT_ATOMS: atom_id res chain seq x y z
N MET A 1 -30.53 -28.80 32.13
CA MET A 1 -30.47 -27.35 32.34
C MET A 1 -29.03 -26.83 32.38
N LEU A 2 -28.08 -27.42 33.10
CA LEU A 2 -26.67 -27.01 33.18
C LEU A 2 -25.91 -27.09 31.84
N LEU A 3 -26.19 -28.05 30.97
CA LEU A 3 -25.53 -28.20 29.66
C LEU A 3 -25.96 -27.14 28.64
N CYS A 4 -27.16 -26.56 28.77
CA CYS A 4 -27.64 -25.49 27.91
C CYS A 4 -26.95 -24.15 28.27
N THR A 5 -26.76 -23.87 29.54
CA THR A 5 -26.06 -22.66 30.02
C THR A 5 -24.58 -22.67 29.71
N LEU A 6 -23.90 -23.83 29.74
CA LEU A 6 -22.48 -23.95 29.34
C LEU A 6 -22.31 -23.75 27.83
N ARG A 7 -23.22 -24.23 27.01
CA ARG A 7 -23.20 -24.06 25.56
C ARG A 7 -23.42 -22.58 25.17
N GLU A 8 -24.34 -21.89 25.81
CA GLU A 8 -24.56 -20.45 25.61
C GLU A 8 -23.38 -19.61 26.12
N PHE A 9 -22.78 -19.98 27.26
CA PHE A 9 -21.60 -19.32 27.80
C PHE A 9 -20.39 -19.51 26.90
N CYS A 10 -20.12 -20.73 26.40
CA CYS A 10 -19.05 -21.00 25.42
C CYS A 10 -19.31 -20.30 24.09
N HIS A 11 -20.54 -20.26 23.62
CA HIS A 11 -20.94 -19.56 22.39
C HIS A 11 -20.78 -18.05 22.53
N ASN A 12 -21.26 -17.47 23.64
CA ASN A 12 -21.10 -16.03 23.91
C ASN A 12 -19.65 -15.63 24.17
N TYR A 13 -18.85 -16.46 24.84
CA TYR A 13 -17.43 -16.23 25.05
C TYR A 13 -16.65 -16.29 23.73
N SER A 14 -16.97 -17.23 22.86
CA SER A 14 -16.40 -17.32 21.50
C SER A 14 -16.80 -16.14 20.62
N MET A 15 -18.07 -15.73 20.65
CA MET A 15 -18.57 -14.57 19.89
C MET A 15 -17.97 -13.26 20.36
N ASN A 16 -17.80 -13.05 21.67
CA ASN A 16 -17.16 -11.85 22.20
C ASN A 16 -15.67 -11.76 21.81
N ASN A 17 -14.95 -12.86 21.83
CA ASN A 17 -13.56 -12.91 21.41
C ASN A 17 -13.41 -12.65 19.90
N LEU A 18 -14.29 -13.19 19.06
CA LEU A 18 -14.34 -12.91 17.64
C LEU A 18 -14.66 -11.43 17.38
N ALA A 19 -15.68 -10.89 18.05
CA ALA A 19 -16.01 -9.47 17.90
C ALA A 19 -14.87 -8.56 18.31
N GLN A 20 -14.16 -8.85 19.41
CA GLN A 20 -13.00 -8.08 19.85
C GLN A 20 -11.82 -8.15 18.86
N ALA A 21 -11.62 -9.30 18.21
CA ALA A 21 -10.56 -9.46 17.22
C ALA A 21 -10.84 -8.70 15.90
N TYR A 22 -12.09 -8.76 15.40
CA TYR A 22 -12.43 -8.17 14.10
C TYR A 22 -12.88 -6.71 14.16
N LEU A 23 -13.56 -6.30 15.25
CA LEU A 23 -14.17 -4.97 15.36
C LEU A 23 -13.20 -3.81 15.07
N PRO A 24 -11.96 -3.80 15.62
CA PRO A 24 -11.04 -2.70 15.35
C PRO A 24 -10.66 -2.54 13.88
N HIS A 25 -10.50 -3.65 13.15
CA HIS A 25 -10.21 -3.63 11.72
C HIS A 25 -11.38 -3.06 10.91
N PHE A 26 -12.63 -3.40 11.29
CA PHE A 26 -13.82 -2.82 10.69
C PHE A 26 -13.94 -1.32 10.98
N VAL A 27 -13.53 -0.85 12.15
CA VAL A 27 -13.52 0.59 12.49
C VAL A 27 -12.57 1.35 11.55
N VAL A 28 -11.35 0.85 11.33
CA VAL A 28 -10.39 1.46 10.40
C VAL A 28 -10.95 1.46 8.97
N MET A 29 -11.46 0.32 8.51
CA MET A 29 -12.10 0.20 7.20
C MET A 29 -13.21 1.24 7.04
N PHE A 30 -14.09 1.37 8.02
CA PHE A 30 -15.19 2.32 7.98
C PHE A 30 -14.72 3.77 7.96
N ILE A 31 -13.70 4.15 8.74
CA ILE A 31 -13.12 5.50 8.72
C ILE A 31 -12.61 5.83 7.32
N TYR A 32 -11.82 4.96 6.70
CA TYR A 32 -11.28 5.21 5.37
C TYR A 32 -12.36 5.27 4.29
N LEU A 33 -13.34 4.37 4.35
CA LEU A 33 -14.47 4.38 3.40
C LEU A 33 -15.38 5.59 3.60
N ALA A 34 -15.64 6.00 4.84
CA ALA A 34 -16.46 7.17 5.14
C ALA A 34 -15.83 8.45 4.57
N VAL A 35 -14.53 8.66 4.79
CA VAL A 35 -13.80 9.80 4.22
C VAL A 35 -13.80 9.76 2.69
N ALA A 36 -13.53 8.58 2.09
CA ALA A 36 -13.59 8.44 0.64
C ALA A 36 -14.99 8.71 0.09
N ALA A 37 -16.03 8.17 0.72
CA ALA A 37 -17.43 8.34 0.30
C ALA A 37 -17.90 9.80 0.43
N ASP A 38 -17.52 10.48 1.52
CA ASP A 38 -17.85 11.89 1.71
C ASP A 38 -17.17 12.75 0.63
N PHE A 39 -15.89 12.48 0.33
CA PHE A 39 -15.19 13.15 -0.76
C PHE A 39 -15.89 12.92 -2.11
N TRP A 40 -16.32 11.69 -2.42
CA TRP A 40 -17.05 11.38 -3.65
C TRP A 40 -18.41 12.05 -3.72
N ARG A 41 -19.12 12.18 -2.60
CA ARG A 41 -20.40 12.91 -2.53
C ARG A 41 -20.18 14.42 -2.71
N GLY A 42 -19.16 14.97 -2.07
CA GLY A 42 -18.77 16.37 -2.17
C GLY A 42 -18.18 16.76 -3.53
N ALA A 43 -17.83 15.79 -4.38
CA ALA A 43 -17.27 16.03 -5.71
C ALA A 43 -18.22 16.80 -6.65
N LYS A 44 -19.50 16.87 -6.34
CA LYS A 44 -20.51 17.65 -7.07
C LYS A 44 -20.64 19.10 -6.58
N THR A 45 -20.12 19.40 -5.41
CA THR A 45 -20.14 20.72 -4.77
C THR A 45 -18.70 21.14 -4.47
N VAL A 46 -18.45 22.45 -4.44
CA VAL A 46 -17.11 22.94 -4.03
C VAL A 46 -16.90 22.54 -2.57
N ALA A 47 -15.94 21.63 -2.34
CA ALA A 47 -15.60 21.18 -0.99
C ALA A 47 -15.16 22.38 -0.14
N SER A 48 -15.78 22.58 1.02
CA SER A 48 -15.37 23.64 1.93
C SER A 48 -14.01 23.32 2.55
N GLU A 49 -13.23 24.33 2.85
CA GLU A 49 -11.92 24.16 3.51
C GLU A 49 -12.06 23.44 4.87
N HIS A 50 -13.17 23.62 5.55
CA HIS A 50 -13.49 22.93 6.80
C HIS A 50 -13.65 21.43 6.60
N SER A 51 -14.31 20.98 5.53
CA SER A 51 -14.46 19.56 5.20
C SER A 51 -13.10 18.90 4.92
N LEU A 52 -12.21 19.57 4.20
CA LEU A 52 -10.87 19.04 3.89
C LEU A 52 -9.98 18.89 5.13
N LYS A 53 -10.07 19.84 6.09
CA LYS A 53 -9.39 19.73 7.38
C LYS A 53 -9.91 18.56 8.19
N LEU A 54 -11.22 18.36 8.21
CA LEU A 54 -11.86 17.20 8.86
C LEU A 54 -11.36 15.88 8.25
N HIS A 55 -11.31 15.79 6.91
CA HIS A 55 -10.78 14.60 6.22
C HIS A 55 -9.34 14.31 6.66
N THR A 56 -8.46 15.32 6.64
CA THR A 56 -7.06 15.18 7.05
C THR A 56 -6.94 14.65 8.49
N THR A 57 -7.77 15.14 9.40
CA THR A 57 -7.81 14.69 10.80
C THR A 57 -8.34 13.26 10.94
N MET A 58 -9.43 12.92 10.21
CA MET A 58 -9.98 11.56 10.22
C MET A 58 -9.01 10.53 9.63
N ILE A 59 -8.28 10.89 8.59
CA ILE A 59 -7.22 10.03 8.03
C ILE A 59 -6.10 9.82 9.04
N ALA A 60 -5.67 10.88 9.75
CA ALA A 60 -4.66 10.75 10.81
C ALA A 60 -5.11 9.81 11.93
N LEU A 61 -6.38 9.92 12.36
CA LEU A 61 -6.97 9.00 13.34
C LEU A 61 -6.99 7.55 12.82
N GLY A 62 -7.45 7.36 11.59
CA GLY A 62 -7.44 6.06 10.93
C GLY A 62 -6.03 5.46 10.83
N LEU A 63 -5.02 6.27 10.48
CA LEU A 63 -3.62 5.87 10.47
C LEU A 63 -3.11 5.45 11.86
N ALA A 64 -3.47 6.18 12.91
CA ALA A 64 -3.04 5.86 14.27
C ALA A 64 -3.62 4.51 14.73
N ILE A 65 -4.93 4.30 14.53
CA ILE A 65 -5.60 3.04 14.91
C ILE A 65 -5.06 1.89 14.04
N HIS A 66 -4.95 2.06 12.72
CA HIS A 66 -4.43 1.04 11.81
C HIS A 66 -2.98 0.66 12.15
N GLY A 67 -2.12 1.65 12.42
CA GLY A 67 -0.73 1.41 12.83
C GLY A 67 -0.64 0.66 14.17
N TRP A 68 -1.52 0.95 15.12
CA TRP A 68 -1.61 0.22 16.38
C TRP A 68 -2.00 -1.25 16.17
N LEU A 69 -3.00 -1.52 15.32
CA LEU A 69 -3.41 -2.88 14.98
C LEU A 69 -2.29 -3.66 14.30
N LEU A 70 -1.63 -3.06 13.31
CA LEU A 70 -0.47 -3.65 12.64
C LEU A 70 0.67 -3.95 13.61
N TYR A 71 0.90 -3.07 14.59
CA TYR A 71 1.90 -3.33 15.62
C TYR A 71 1.54 -4.58 16.44
N GLN A 72 0.27 -4.75 16.82
CA GLN A 72 -0.17 -5.94 17.53
C GLN A 72 -0.09 -7.20 16.67
N ASP A 73 -0.55 -7.16 15.43
CA ASP A 73 -0.58 -8.31 14.53
C ASP A 73 0.82 -8.79 14.12
N ILE A 74 1.76 -7.85 13.98
CA ILE A 74 3.12 -8.14 13.50
C ILE A 74 4.08 -8.46 14.66
N PHE A 75 3.98 -7.77 15.80
CA PHE A 75 5.03 -7.81 16.83
C PHE A 75 4.61 -8.41 18.17
N ALA A 76 3.31 -8.47 18.53
CA ALA A 76 2.89 -8.87 19.87
C ALA A 76 3.30 -10.30 20.28
N ASN A 77 3.27 -11.25 19.33
CA ASN A 77 3.58 -12.65 19.55
C ASN A 77 4.84 -13.13 18.82
N GLY A 78 5.73 -12.19 18.44
CA GLY A 78 6.87 -12.43 17.56
C GLY A 78 6.67 -11.80 16.20
N PHE A 79 7.73 -11.72 15.38
CA PHE A 79 7.65 -11.03 14.09
C PHE A 79 6.88 -11.87 13.06
N ASN A 80 5.59 -11.57 12.92
CA ASN A 80 4.67 -12.24 11.98
C ASN A 80 4.41 -11.35 10.76
N LEU A 81 5.12 -11.60 9.66
CA LEU A 81 4.94 -10.89 8.38
C LEU A 81 4.35 -11.83 7.32
N GLY A 82 3.13 -12.32 7.59
CA GLY A 82 2.33 -13.05 6.61
C GLY A 82 1.92 -12.18 5.41
N PHE A 83 1.28 -12.82 4.45
CA PHE A 83 0.88 -12.15 3.20
C PHE A 83 -0.08 -10.97 3.45
N PHE A 84 -1.09 -11.17 4.28
CA PHE A 84 -2.11 -10.16 4.57
C PHE A 84 -1.55 -9.02 5.43
N ASN A 85 -0.73 -9.34 6.43
CA ASN A 85 -0.06 -8.35 7.27
C ASN A 85 0.87 -7.44 6.45
N ALA A 86 1.63 -8.02 5.52
CA ALA A 86 2.52 -7.25 4.66
C ALA A 86 1.76 -6.36 3.67
N LEU A 87 0.66 -6.84 3.07
CA LEU A 87 -0.20 -6.00 2.21
C LEU A 87 -0.84 -4.87 2.99
N SER A 88 -1.37 -5.15 4.18
CA SER A 88 -1.95 -4.15 5.06
C SER A 88 -0.92 -3.07 5.44
N LEU A 89 0.31 -3.47 5.77
CA LEU A 89 1.41 -2.55 6.09
C LEU A 89 1.82 -1.70 4.87
N ILE A 90 1.87 -2.29 3.66
CA ILE A 90 2.14 -1.54 2.43
C ILE A 90 1.08 -0.44 2.21
N PHE A 91 -0.20 -0.77 2.39
CA PHE A 91 -1.27 0.22 2.23
C PHE A 91 -1.31 1.22 3.38
N TRP A 92 -1.00 0.84 4.61
CA TRP A 92 -0.82 1.78 5.71
C TRP A 92 0.27 2.81 5.41
N LEU A 93 1.45 2.36 4.98
CA LEU A 93 2.54 3.24 4.55
C LEU A 93 2.13 4.10 3.34
N THR A 94 1.36 3.55 2.40
CA THR A 94 0.85 4.31 1.25
C THR A 94 -0.08 5.45 1.68
N VAL A 95 -0.99 5.19 2.63
CA VAL A 95 -1.86 6.23 3.21
C VAL A 95 -1.02 7.26 3.99
N LEU A 96 0.00 6.82 4.72
CA LEU A 96 0.91 7.71 5.44
C LEU A 96 1.67 8.63 4.48
N ILE A 97 2.23 8.10 3.38
CA ILE A 97 2.89 8.87 2.32
C ILE A 97 1.89 9.86 1.70
N TYR A 98 0.67 9.40 1.41
CA TYR A 98 -0.39 10.28 0.93
C TYR A 98 -0.67 11.41 1.91
N TRP A 99 -0.91 11.10 3.18
CA TRP A 99 -1.26 12.08 4.21
C TRP A 99 -0.16 13.14 4.37
N LEU A 100 1.11 12.73 4.51
CA LEU A 100 2.27 13.63 4.57
C LEU A 100 2.39 14.52 3.32
N THR A 101 2.21 13.92 2.14
CA THR A 101 2.32 14.65 0.88
C THR A 101 1.17 15.62 0.70
N ASN A 102 -0.03 15.27 1.15
CA ASN A 102 -1.22 16.13 1.06
C ASN A 102 -1.10 17.39 1.92
N LEU A 103 -0.38 17.32 3.05
CA LEU A 103 -0.12 18.49 3.89
C LEU A 103 0.64 19.60 3.16
N THR A 104 1.45 19.24 2.17
CA THR A 104 2.30 20.19 1.42
C THR A 104 1.80 20.49 0.01
N HIS A 105 1.19 19.53 -0.68
CA HIS A 105 0.88 19.61 -2.10
C HIS A 105 -0.63 19.70 -2.42
N LYS A 106 -1.51 19.65 -1.39
CA LYS A 106 -2.98 19.72 -1.53
C LYS A 106 -3.53 18.75 -2.59
N LEU A 107 -3.20 17.47 -2.42
CA LEU A 107 -3.60 16.37 -3.31
C LEU A 107 -4.93 15.73 -2.87
N ASP A 108 -5.91 16.55 -2.47
CA ASP A 108 -7.15 16.06 -1.87
C ASP A 108 -7.89 15.05 -2.75
N SER A 109 -7.83 15.20 -4.08
CA SER A 109 -8.43 14.24 -5.01
C SER A 109 -7.81 12.83 -4.96
N LEU A 110 -6.59 12.69 -4.44
CA LEU A 110 -5.91 11.38 -4.37
C LEU A 110 -6.52 10.47 -3.29
N GLN A 111 -7.17 11.04 -2.25
CA GLN A 111 -7.85 10.24 -1.23
C GLN A 111 -8.90 9.30 -1.82
N ALA A 112 -9.55 9.70 -2.92
CA ALA A 112 -10.53 8.89 -3.64
C ALA A 112 -9.96 7.59 -4.21
N PHE A 113 -8.65 7.50 -4.41
CA PHE A 113 -7.94 6.35 -4.97
C PHE A 113 -7.14 5.58 -3.92
N VAL A 114 -6.61 6.27 -2.92
CA VAL A 114 -5.76 5.67 -1.88
C VAL A 114 -6.60 5.01 -0.79
N LEU A 115 -7.67 5.66 -0.33
CA LEU A 115 -8.42 5.17 0.83
C LEU A 115 -9.26 3.91 0.57
N PRO A 116 -9.96 3.72 -0.58
CA PRO A 116 -10.76 2.53 -0.79
C PRO A 116 -9.94 1.22 -0.77
N PRO A 117 -8.81 1.09 -1.51
CA PRO A 117 -7.99 -0.10 -1.38
C PRO A 117 -7.37 -0.23 0.01
N ALA A 118 -6.94 0.88 0.65
CA ALA A 118 -6.40 0.84 2.00
C ALA A 118 -7.43 0.32 3.02
N ALA A 119 -8.69 0.69 2.88
CA ALA A 119 -9.79 0.18 3.71
C ALA A 119 -9.95 -1.35 3.57
N LEU A 120 -9.89 -1.86 2.34
CA LEU A 120 -9.94 -3.30 2.07
C LEU A 120 -8.75 -4.02 2.71
N PHE A 121 -7.54 -3.51 2.50
CA PHE A 121 -6.32 -4.15 3.00
C PHE A 121 -6.14 -4.02 4.52
N ALA A 122 -6.73 -3.02 5.17
CA ALA A 122 -6.77 -2.90 6.63
C ALA A 122 -7.60 -4.01 7.29
N LEU A 123 -8.54 -4.61 6.56
CA LEU A 123 -9.37 -5.72 7.06
C LEU A 123 -8.70 -7.09 6.91
N LEU A 124 -7.77 -7.25 5.96
CA LEU A 124 -7.19 -8.56 5.61
C LEU A 124 -6.45 -9.26 6.76
N PRO A 125 -5.69 -8.58 7.65
CA PRO A 125 -5.01 -9.23 8.77
C PRO A 125 -5.97 -10.00 9.68
N ALA A 126 -7.20 -9.52 9.83
CA ALA A 126 -8.23 -10.21 10.61
C ALA A 126 -8.57 -11.61 10.09
N PHE A 127 -8.28 -11.92 8.83
CA PHE A 127 -8.50 -13.22 8.18
C PHE A 127 -7.22 -14.06 8.05
N GLU A 128 -6.10 -13.61 8.62
CA GLU A 128 -4.85 -14.37 8.60
C GLU A 128 -4.98 -15.61 9.50
N VAL A 129 -5.10 -16.79 8.88
CA VAL A 129 -5.26 -18.05 9.59
C VAL A 129 -3.92 -18.66 10.03
N SER A 130 -2.83 -18.28 9.37
CA SER A 130 -1.52 -18.87 9.58
C SER A 130 -0.50 -17.86 10.11
N ASN A 131 0.12 -18.19 11.23
CA ASN A 131 1.22 -17.40 11.78
C ASN A 131 2.51 -17.68 10.98
N HIS A 132 3.00 -16.68 10.24
CA HIS A 132 4.24 -16.75 9.49
C HIS A 132 5.35 -16.03 10.26
N TYR A 133 5.84 -16.66 11.31
CA TYR A 133 6.98 -16.16 12.08
C TYR A 133 8.25 -16.30 11.26
N LEU A 134 9.02 -15.22 11.18
CA LEU A 134 10.32 -15.20 10.52
C LEU A 134 11.42 -15.41 11.58
N PRO A 135 12.06 -16.58 11.62
CA PRO A 135 13.12 -16.86 12.59
C PRO A 135 14.30 -15.89 12.48
N GLN A 136 14.54 -15.37 11.27
CA GLN A 136 15.62 -14.42 10.97
C GLN A 136 15.33 -13.00 11.46
N ALA A 137 14.17 -12.73 12.05
CA ALA A 137 13.81 -11.41 12.60
C ALA A 137 14.73 -10.95 13.74
N SER A 138 15.51 -11.86 14.34
CA SER A 138 16.56 -11.53 15.31
C SER A 138 17.77 -10.81 14.69
N GLN A 139 17.91 -10.82 13.35
CA GLN A 139 19.00 -10.16 12.63
C GLN A 139 18.62 -8.73 12.23
N PRO A 140 19.24 -7.68 12.79
CA PRO A 140 18.86 -6.29 12.52
C PRO A 140 18.96 -5.89 11.04
N LEU A 141 19.99 -6.39 10.33
CA LEU A 141 20.19 -6.11 8.92
C LEU A 141 19.08 -6.71 8.03
N PHE A 142 18.62 -7.92 8.38
CA PHE A 142 17.50 -8.56 7.68
C PHE A 142 16.18 -7.78 7.90
N MET A 143 15.94 -7.31 9.12
CA MET A 143 14.79 -6.45 9.43
C MET A 143 14.85 -5.13 8.67
N ALA A 144 16.04 -4.50 8.57
CA ALA A 144 16.24 -3.30 7.79
C ALA A 144 15.95 -3.54 6.29
N HIS A 145 16.42 -4.66 5.73
CA HIS A 145 16.11 -5.05 4.34
C HIS A 145 14.61 -5.16 4.09
N ILE A 146 13.87 -5.85 4.97
CA ILE A 146 12.41 -5.97 4.86
C ILE A 146 11.74 -4.59 4.96
N GLY A 147 12.14 -3.76 5.93
CA GLY A 147 11.60 -2.42 6.12
C GLY A 147 11.81 -1.54 4.88
N ILE A 148 13.03 -1.53 4.33
CA ILE A 148 13.36 -0.78 3.10
C ILE A 148 12.53 -1.29 1.92
N ALA A 149 12.38 -2.60 1.78
CA ALA A 149 11.56 -3.21 0.73
C ALA A 149 10.10 -2.77 0.84
N LEU A 150 9.49 -2.82 2.04
CA LEU A 150 8.11 -2.40 2.27
C LEU A 150 7.89 -0.92 1.97
N ILE A 151 8.83 -0.05 2.35
CA ILE A 151 8.78 1.39 1.99
C ILE A 151 8.88 1.57 0.47
N ALA A 152 9.78 0.84 -0.21
CA ALA A 152 9.90 0.91 -1.67
C ALA A 152 8.59 0.48 -2.36
N TYR A 153 7.99 -0.64 -1.95
CA TYR A 153 6.69 -1.10 -2.46
C TYR A 153 5.58 -0.07 -2.23
N SER A 154 5.55 0.56 -1.05
CA SER A 154 4.56 1.59 -0.72
C SER A 154 4.70 2.85 -1.56
N LEU A 155 5.94 3.29 -1.84
CA LEU A 155 6.21 4.42 -2.73
C LEU A 155 5.76 4.13 -4.16
N PHE A 156 6.01 2.93 -4.68
CA PHE A 156 5.54 2.56 -6.02
C PHE A 156 4.01 2.35 -6.07
N THR A 157 3.40 1.87 -5.01
CA THR A 157 1.93 1.81 -4.88
C THR A 157 1.34 3.22 -4.92
N PHE A 158 1.90 4.14 -4.14
CA PHE A 158 1.52 5.56 -4.19
C PHE A 158 1.73 6.15 -5.59
N ALA A 159 2.88 5.92 -6.22
CA ALA A 159 3.17 6.39 -7.57
C ALA A 159 2.17 5.87 -8.61
N ALA A 160 1.76 4.61 -8.52
CA ALA A 160 0.76 4.02 -9.41
C ALA A 160 -0.63 4.63 -9.22
N LEU A 161 -1.09 4.80 -7.98
CA LEU A 161 -2.37 5.45 -7.67
C LEU A 161 -2.35 6.93 -8.09
N HIS A 162 -1.23 7.61 -7.89
CA HIS A 162 -1.04 8.99 -8.36
C HIS A 162 -1.03 9.09 -9.90
N ALA A 163 -0.41 8.14 -10.60
CA ALA A 163 -0.43 8.05 -12.06
C ALA A 163 -1.85 7.81 -12.61
N LEU A 164 -2.67 6.98 -11.92
CA LEU A 164 -4.08 6.81 -12.26
C LEU A 164 -4.87 8.12 -12.11
N LEU A 165 -4.65 8.85 -11.02
CA LEU A 165 -5.26 10.16 -10.82
C LEU A 165 -4.84 11.15 -11.93
N MET A 166 -3.55 11.18 -12.31
CA MET A 166 -3.05 12.01 -13.41
C MET A 166 -3.73 11.67 -14.74
N THR A 167 -4.01 10.39 -15.01
CA THR A 167 -4.74 9.97 -16.22
C THR A 167 -6.13 10.62 -16.28
N ILE A 168 -6.82 10.72 -15.16
CA ILE A 168 -8.15 11.32 -15.08
C ILE A 168 -8.04 12.83 -15.21
N ALA A 169 -7.07 13.46 -14.55
CA ALA A 169 -6.82 14.89 -14.66
C ALA A 169 -6.50 15.29 -16.10
N GLU A 170 -5.63 14.55 -16.79
CA GLU A 170 -5.30 14.80 -18.20
C GLU A 170 -6.52 14.68 -19.13
N ARG A 171 -7.36 13.64 -18.92
CA ARG A 171 -8.59 13.47 -19.69
C ARG A 171 -9.60 14.60 -19.45
N SER A 172 -9.73 15.05 -18.21
CA SER A 172 -10.62 16.15 -17.84
C SER A 172 -10.24 17.46 -18.53
N LEU A 173 -8.95 17.77 -18.62
CA LEU A 173 -8.44 18.96 -19.30
C LEU A 173 -8.68 18.97 -20.82
N HIS A 174 -8.77 17.79 -21.44
CA HIS A 174 -9.03 17.66 -22.87
C HIS A 174 -10.53 17.54 -23.21
N ASN A 175 -11.43 17.92 -22.31
CA ASN A 175 -12.88 17.82 -22.45
C ASN A 175 -13.38 16.43 -22.91
N LYS A 176 -12.63 15.39 -22.60
CA LYS A 176 -13.05 14.01 -22.89
C LYS A 176 -14.03 13.55 -21.81
N PRO A 177 -15.04 12.75 -22.17
CA PRO A 177 -15.96 12.21 -21.18
C PRO A 177 -15.17 11.42 -20.14
N THR A 178 -15.20 11.86 -18.89
CA THR A 178 -14.63 11.14 -17.76
C THR A 178 -15.76 10.51 -16.97
N LEU A 179 -15.61 9.22 -16.66
CA LEU A 179 -16.55 8.50 -15.77
C LEU A 179 -16.51 9.05 -14.34
N ILE A 180 -15.43 9.75 -14.00
CA ILE A 180 -15.13 10.25 -12.67
C ILE A 180 -14.95 11.77 -12.74
N LYS A 181 -15.87 12.52 -12.11
CA LYS A 181 -15.74 13.96 -11.92
C LYS A 181 -15.17 14.21 -10.52
N LEU A 182 -13.97 14.74 -10.44
CA LEU A 182 -13.34 15.13 -9.17
C LEU A 182 -13.29 16.67 -9.07
N PRO A 183 -13.45 17.23 -7.85
CA PRO A 183 -13.71 18.66 -7.68
C PRO A 183 -12.52 19.57 -8.01
N SER A 184 -11.29 19.12 -7.80
CA SER A 184 -10.10 19.93 -8.07
C SER A 184 -8.87 19.06 -8.32
N PHE A 185 -8.05 19.49 -9.26
CA PHE A 185 -6.73 18.89 -9.51
C PHE A 185 -5.67 19.98 -9.35
N PRO A 186 -4.55 19.67 -8.68
CA PRO A 186 -3.37 20.51 -8.78
C PRO A 186 -2.89 20.63 -10.23
N PRO A 187 -2.11 21.67 -10.57
CA PRO A 187 -1.51 21.77 -11.90
C PRO A 187 -0.77 20.50 -12.27
N LEU A 188 -0.98 19.97 -13.49
CA LEU A 188 -0.36 18.73 -13.95
C LEU A 188 1.18 18.71 -13.78
N MET A 189 1.82 19.85 -13.92
CA MET A 189 3.28 19.98 -13.71
C MET A 189 3.70 19.68 -12.26
N VAL A 190 2.87 20.08 -11.28
CA VAL A 190 3.12 19.79 -9.86
C VAL A 190 2.95 18.31 -9.60
N MET A 191 1.87 17.71 -10.13
CA MET A 191 1.59 16.28 -10.02
C MET A 191 2.71 15.44 -10.65
N GLU A 192 3.18 15.83 -11.82
CA GLU A 192 4.28 15.19 -12.53
C GLU A 192 5.60 15.30 -11.76
N GLY A 193 5.91 16.48 -11.24
CA GLY A 193 7.09 16.69 -10.41
C GLY A 193 7.11 15.79 -9.17
N LEU A 194 5.97 15.63 -8.51
CA LEU A 194 5.81 14.73 -7.38
C LEU A 194 5.97 13.27 -7.79
N LEU A 195 5.33 12.84 -8.89
CA LEU A 195 5.44 11.48 -9.42
C LEU A 195 6.91 11.07 -9.57
N PHE A 196 7.71 11.90 -10.24
CA PHE A 196 9.12 11.59 -10.46
C PHE A 196 9.96 11.61 -9.19
N ARG A 197 9.68 12.48 -8.21
CA ARG A 197 10.34 12.46 -6.90
C ARG A 197 10.09 11.15 -6.16
N VAL A 198 8.84 10.71 -6.13
CA VAL A 198 8.43 9.45 -5.48
C VAL A 198 9.07 8.25 -6.18
N ILE A 199 9.04 8.21 -7.52
CA ILE A 199 9.66 7.15 -8.30
C ILE A 199 11.18 7.11 -8.08
N THR A 200 11.85 8.27 -8.03
CA THR A 200 13.30 8.33 -7.78
C THR A 200 13.65 7.77 -6.40
N LEU A 201 12.91 8.17 -5.36
CA LEU A 201 13.11 7.65 -4.01
C LEU A 201 12.83 6.13 -3.97
N GLY A 202 11.71 5.70 -4.54
CA GLY A 202 11.36 4.28 -4.65
C GLY A 202 12.43 3.47 -5.40
N PHE A 203 12.98 4.01 -6.48
CA PHE A 203 14.04 3.37 -7.27
C PHE A 203 15.33 3.18 -6.48
N VAL A 204 15.76 4.19 -5.72
CA VAL A 204 16.92 4.08 -4.83
C VAL A 204 16.69 2.99 -3.77
N LEU A 205 15.53 2.98 -3.11
CA LEU A 205 15.21 1.97 -2.11
C LEU A 205 15.09 0.57 -2.72
N LEU A 206 14.50 0.44 -3.90
CA LEU A 206 14.44 -0.82 -4.63
C LEU A 206 15.84 -1.33 -5.01
N THR A 207 16.75 -0.44 -5.41
CA THR A 207 18.15 -0.78 -5.68
C THR A 207 18.83 -1.33 -4.43
N ILE A 208 18.67 -0.66 -3.29
CA ILE A 208 19.21 -1.12 -2.00
C ILE A 208 18.60 -2.49 -1.65
N THR A 209 17.28 -2.66 -1.86
CA THR A 209 16.58 -3.92 -1.61
C THR A 209 17.13 -5.05 -2.48
N LEU A 210 17.35 -4.82 -3.78
CA LEU A 210 17.91 -5.84 -4.67
C LEU A 210 19.33 -6.22 -4.27
N ILE A 211 20.19 -5.25 -4.00
CA ILE A 211 21.58 -5.48 -3.60
C ILE A 211 21.62 -6.24 -2.27
N SER A 212 20.91 -5.76 -1.24
CA SER A 212 20.89 -6.43 0.07
C SER A 212 20.25 -7.82 0.01
N GLY A 213 19.24 -8.02 -0.84
CA GLY A 213 18.61 -9.33 -1.07
C GLY A 213 19.58 -10.37 -1.62
N MET A 214 20.55 -9.97 -2.47
CA MET A 214 21.60 -10.84 -2.97
C MET A 214 22.50 -11.34 -1.82
N PHE A 215 22.94 -10.43 -0.95
CA PHE A 215 23.77 -10.79 0.21
C PHE A 215 23.05 -11.72 1.19
N PHE A 216 21.77 -11.47 1.47
CA PHE A 216 21.00 -12.31 2.39
C PHE A 216 20.67 -13.68 1.81
N SER A 217 20.48 -13.80 0.50
CA SER A 217 20.25 -15.09 -0.16
C SER A 217 21.42 -16.05 0.06
N GLU A 218 22.65 -15.57 -0.09
CA GLU A 218 23.86 -16.35 0.12
C GLU A 218 24.04 -16.74 1.59
N GLN A 219 23.81 -15.82 2.53
CA GLN A 219 23.95 -16.09 3.97
C GLN A 219 22.89 -17.04 4.55
N LEU A 220 21.64 -16.94 4.06
CA LEU A 220 20.51 -17.69 4.62
C LEU A 220 20.33 -19.06 3.98
N TYR A 221 20.63 -19.19 2.69
CA TYR A 221 20.37 -20.43 1.92
C TYR A 221 21.63 -21.14 1.46
N GLY A 222 22.83 -20.56 1.70
CA GLY A 222 24.10 -21.15 1.26
C GLY A 222 24.25 -21.34 -0.25
N ARG A 223 23.36 -20.70 -1.02
CA ARG A 223 23.31 -20.78 -2.49
C ARG A 223 23.29 -19.38 -3.08
N PRO A 224 24.16 -19.11 -4.10
CA PRO A 224 24.06 -17.87 -4.85
C PRO A 224 22.72 -17.85 -5.61
N LEU A 225 22.02 -16.73 -5.55
CA LEU A 225 20.82 -16.34 -6.30
C LEU A 225 20.05 -17.48 -7.00
N GLU A 226 19.06 -18.05 -6.34
CA GLU A 226 18.04 -18.79 -7.05
C GLU A 226 17.18 -17.78 -7.84
N PHE A 227 17.19 -17.88 -9.18
CA PHE A 227 16.33 -17.06 -10.05
C PHE A 227 14.85 -17.45 -9.86
N THR A 228 14.30 -17.00 -8.75
CA THR A 228 12.87 -17.15 -8.49
C THR A 228 12.07 -16.12 -9.31
N HIS A 229 10.82 -16.44 -9.60
CA HIS A 229 9.91 -15.50 -10.28
C HIS A 229 9.89 -14.12 -9.59
N LYS A 230 10.00 -14.08 -8.26
CA LYS A 230 10.09 -12.84 -7.47
C LYS A 230 11.28 -11.98 -7.90
N ILE A 231 12.47 -12.56 -8.01
CA ILE A 231 13.70 -11.85 -8.38
C ILE A 231 13.61 -11.37 -9.83
N VAL A 232 13.14 -12.21 -10.76
CA VAL A 232 13.01 -11.85 -12.18
C VAL A 232 12.08 -10.64 -12.36
N PHE A 233 10.89 -10.67 -11.77
CA PHE A 233 9.93 -9.56 -11.87
C PHE A 233 10.41 -8.29 -11.13
N SER A 234 11.14 -8.44 -10.01
CA SER A 234 11.72 -7.29 -9.31
C SER A 234 12.80 -6.60 -10.14
N ILE A 235 13.70 -7.36 -10.79
CA ILE A 235 14.72 -6.83 -11.69
C ILE A 235 14.07 -6.21 -12.93
N ALA A 236 13.05 -6.86 -13.53
CA ALA A 236 12.33 -6.29 -14.66
C ALA A 236 11.66 -4.96 -14.32
N SER A 237 11.01 -4.86 -13.15
CA SER A 237 10.44 -3.62 -12.66
C SER A 237 11.52 -2.55 -12.43
N TRP A 238 12.65 -2.92 -11.83
CA TRP A 238 13.79 -2.03 -11.60
C TRP A 238 14.33 -1.46 -12.93
N LEU A 239 14.50 -2.30 -13.95
CA LEU A 239 14.93 -1.87 -15.28
C LEU A 239 13.94 -0.88 -15.92
N ILE A 240 12.63 -1.13 -15.79
CA ILE A 240 11.59 -0.24 -16.32
C ILE A 240 11.61 1.12 -15.62
N TYR A 241 11.73 1.15 -14.29
CA TYR A 241 11.83 2.42 -13.58
C TYR A 241 13.14 3.15 -13.86
N GLY A 242 14.26 2.43 -13.97
CA GLY A 242 15.54 3.00 -14.43
C GLY A 242 15.43 3.62 -15.83
N TRP A 243 14.79 2.92 -16.76
CA TRP A 243 14.51 3.41 -18.10
C TRP A 243 13.60 4.65 -18.10
N LEU A 244 12.58 4.67 -17.25
CA LEU A 244 11.71 5.84 -17.08
C LEU A 244 12.48 7.05 -16.58
N LEU A 245 13.31 6.89 -15.55
CA LEU A 245 14.13 7.98 -14.99
C LEU A 245 15.18 8.47 -15.97
N PHE A 246 15.85 7.56 -16.69
CA PHE A 246 16.78 7.91 -17.77
C PHE A 246 16.07 8.68 -18.88
N GLY A 247 14.89 8.20 -19.30
CA GLY A 247 14.08 8.86 -20.33
C GLY A 247 13.58 10.25 -19.89
N ARG A 248 13.30 10.43 -18.60
CA ARG A 248 12.97 11.75 -18.03
C ARG A 248 14.14 12.71 -18.12
N TYR A 249 15.32 12.23 -17.69
CA TYR A 249 16.53 13.07 -17.67
C TYR A 249 17.02 13.40 -19.08
N GLN A 250 17.12 12.41 -19.96
CA GLN A 250 17.75 12.58 -21.29
C GLN A 250 16.79 13.13 -22.35
N TYR A 251 15.52 12.72 -22.33
CA TYR A 251 14.54 13.02 -23.38
C TYR A 251 13.36 13.86 -22.86
N GLY A 252 13.31 14.19 -21.58
CA GLY A 252 12.25 14.98 -21.00
C GLY A 252 10.89 14.28 -21.03
N TRP A 253 10.83 12.95 -20.90
CA TRP A 253 9.56 12.19 -20.93
C TRP A 253 8.59 12.68 -19.87
N ARG A 254 7.31 12.88 -20.29
CA ARG A 254 6.23 13.50 -19.52
C ARG A 254 4.87 12.89 -19.84
N GLY A 255 3.85 13.30 -19.08
CA GLY A 255 2.44 13.02 -19.32
C GLY A 255 2.17 11.52 -19.52
N LYS A 256 1.38 11.19 -20.51
CA LYS A 256 0.89 9.84 -20.79
C LYS A 256 1.99 8.78 -20.89
N LYS A 257 3.16 9.13 -21.44
CA LYS A 257 4.28 8.19 -21.54
C LYS A 257 4.83 7.82 -20.15
N ALA A 258 5.05 8.81 -19.29
CA ALA A 258 5.50 8.58 -17.92
C ALA A 258 4.47 7.78 -17.12
N ILE A 259 3.19 8.11 -17.23
CA ILE A 259 2.08 7.39 -16.60
C ILE A 259 2.09 5.92 -16.99
N ASN A 260 2.11 5.61 -18.28
CA ASN A 260 2.03 4.23 -18.78
C ASN A 260 3.24 3.39 -18.30
N ILE A 261 4.45 3.93 -18.38
CA ILE A 261 5.66 3.22 -17.94
C ILE A 261 5.63 3.00 -16.42
N THR A 262 5.14 3.98 -15.64
CA THR A 262 4.95 3.82 -14.19
C THR A 262 3.99 2.68 -13.87
N LEU A 263 2.86 2.59 -14.55
CA LEU A 263 1.87 1.53 -14.33
C LEU A 263 2.40 0.16 -14.75
N ILE A 264 3.13 0.06 -15.87
CA ILE A 264 3.77 -1.21 -16.29
C ILE A 264 4.79 -1.67 -15.25
N GLY A 265 5.67 -0.78 -14.79
CA GLY A 265 6.65 -1.09 -13.74
C GLY A 265 5.99 -1.55 -12.45
N PHE A 266 4.88 -0.92 -12.06
CA PHE A 266 4.12 -1.30 -10.87
C PHE A 266 3.45 -2.68 -11.01
N VAL A 267 2.86 -3.00 -12.16
CA VAL A 267 2.27 -4.33 -12.41
C VAL A 267 3.33 -5.43 -12.28
N LEU A 268 4.54 -5.24 -12.81
CA LEU A 268 5.63 -6.19 -12.63
C LEU A 268 6.05 -6.32 -11.16
N LEU A 269 6.09 -5.21 -10.42
CA LEU A 269 6.40 -5.24 -9.01
C LEU A 269 5.32 -5.96 -8.20
N LEU A 270 4.04 -5.78 -8.54
CA LEU A 270 2.94 -6.56 -7.95
C LEU A 270 3.10 -8.05 -8.22
N LEU A 271 3.43 -8.44 -9.45
CA LEU A 271 3.66 -9.85 -9.79
C LEU A 271 4.84 -10.44 -9.01
N ALA A 272 5.86 -9.65 -8.75
CA ALA A 272 7.01 -10.09 -7.94
C ALA A 272 6.60 -10.48 -6.51
N TYR A 273 5.76 -9.71 -5.86
CA TYR A 273 5.36 -9.92 -4.47
C TYR A 273 4.06 -10.70 -4.34
N VAL A 274 2.97 -10.12 -4.88
CA VAL A 274 1.62 -10.69 -4.75
C VAL A 274 1.54 -12.03 -5.50
N GLY A 275 2.08 -12.11 -6.72
CA GLY A 275 2.06 -13.33 -7.52
C GLY A 275 2.75 -14.50 -6.81
N SER A 276 3.95 -14.29 -6.26
CA SER A 276 4.70 -15.35 -5.60
C SER A 276 4.09 -15.77 -4.26
N LYS A 277 3.71 -14.82 -3.43
CA LYS A 277 3.12 -15.07 -2.09
C LYS A 277 1.70 -15.60 -2.18
N PHE A 278 0.87 -15.07 -3.07
CA PHE A 278 -0.50 -15.54 -3.28
C PHE A 278 -0.52 -16.99 -3.74
N ILE A 279 0.32 -17.36 -4.71
CA ILE A 279 0.41 -18.75 -5.18
C ILE A 279 0.89 -19.68 -4.07
N LEU A 280 1.95 -19.31 -3.35
CA LEU A 280 2.52 -20.16 -2.31
C LEU A 280 1.61 -20.29 -1.07
N GLN A 281 1.11 -19.18 -0.54
CA GLN A 281 0.40 -19.18 0.74
C GLN A 281 -1.10 -19.41 0.59
N VAL A 282 -1.75 -18.87 -0.44
CA VAL A 282 -3.21 -18.95 -0.61
C VAL A 282 -3.63 -20.16 -1.45
N LEU A 283 -2.93 -20.45 -2.56
CA LEU A 283 -3.30 -21.56 -3.44
C LEU A 283 -2.66 -22.89 -3.04
N LEU A 284 -1.38 -22.89 -2.63
CA LEU A 284 -0.64 -24.13 -2.32
C LEU A 284 -0.58 -24.42 -0.82
N HIS A 285 -1.07 -23.53 0.05
CA HIS A 285 -1.05 -23.66 1.51
C HIS A 285 0.34 -24.05 2.07
N ARG A 286 1.43 -23.51 1.47
CA ARG A 286 2.82 -23.75 1.84
C ARG A 286 3.48 -22.51 2.42
#